data_1eca550a9864b1fe687947401de353e8
#
_entry.id   1eca550a9864b1fe687947401de353e8
#
_cell.length_a   1.000
_cell.length_b   1.000
_cell.length_c   1.000
_cell.angle_alpha   90.00
_cell.angle_beta   90.00
_cell.angle_gamma   90.00
#
_symmetry.space_group_name_H-M   'P 1'
#
loop_
_entity.id
_entity.type
_entity.pdbx_description
1 polymer ?
#
loop_
_entity_poly.entity_id
_entity_poly.type
_entity_poly.pdbx_seq_one_letter_code
_entity_poly.pdbx_strand_id
1 'polypeptide(L)'
;MGCRVVSLGDVIQLEDSKRQPLSSRERDGRKGGYPYYGAQGVVDYLDDYTYEGDYLLVAEDGENLRSRKQPIANAARGRFRVNNHAHVIAATKRCNLTYLRHLLNSMDISAYVTGSTQPKLSQTSLLNMKVELPEIDKQDAIAAFLHCFDAKVAANAKLNGYLAA
;
A
#
# COMPACT_ATOMS: atom_id res chain seq x y z
N MET A 1 2.38 -14.22 25.65
CA MET A 1 3.25 -13.66 24.61
C MET A 1 2.52 -12.49 23.97
N GLY A 2 2.98 -11.26 24.21
CA GLY A 2 2.28 -10.03 23.85
C GLY A 2 2.71 -9.47 22.51
N CYS A 3 1.89 -8.56 21.95
CA CYS A 3 2.32 -7.67 20.88
C CYS A 3 3.34 -6.66 21.45
N ARG A 4 4.25 -6.20 20.61
CA ARG A 4 5.18 -5.12 20.93
C ARG A 4 4.76 -3.85 20.20
N VAL A 5 4.75 -2.73 20.91
CA VAL A 5 4.58 -1.41 20.29
C VAL A 5 5.94 -0.97 19.74
N VAL A 6 6.01 -0.76 18.43
CA VAL A 6 7.22 -0.34 17.71
C VAL A 6 6.92 0.84 16.80
N SER A 7 7.93 1.62 16.43
CA SER A 7 7.79 2.55 15.31
C SER A 7 7.78 1.78 14.00
N LEU A 8 6.93 2.15 13.06
CA LEU A 8 6.84 1.46 11.78
C LEU A 8 8.20 1.45 11.05
N GLY A 9 8.95 2.57 11.11
CA GLY A 9 10.29 2.68 10.53
C GLY A 9 11.33 1.69 11.06
N ASP A 10 11.12 1.12 12.26
CA ASP A 10 12.04 0.12 12.83
C ASP A 10 11.86 -1.27 12.21
N VAL A 11 10.75 -1.50 11.50
CA VAL A 11 10.34 -2.84 11.04
C VAL A 11 10.08 -2.94 9.54
N ILE A 12 10.07 -1.83 8.82
CA ILE A 12 9.91 -1.78 7.35
C ILE A 12 11.16 -1.21 6.68
N GLN A 13 11.22 -1.38 5.35
CA GLN A 13 12.14 -0.65 4.50
C GLN A 13 11.33 0.23 3.55
N LEU A 14 11.59 1.56 3.57
CA LEU A 14 10.95 2.52 2.69
C LEU A 14 11.77 2.68 1.42
N GLU A 15 11.12 2.54 0.26
CA GLU A 15 11.74 2.55 -1.07
C GLU A 15 11.28 3.73 -1.93
N ASP A 16 10.83 4.81 -1.32
CA ASP A 16 10.28 6.00 -2.00
C ASP A 16 11.26 6.68 -2.96
N SER A 17 12.56 6.53 -2.72
CA SER A 17 13.61 7.13 -3.56
C SER A 17 13.61 6.63 -5.01
N LYS A 18 13.03 5.47 -5.28
CA LYS A 18 12.90 4.88 -6.61
C LYS A 18 11.67 5.35 -7.37
N ARG A 19 10.78 6.14 -6.73
CA ARG A 19 9.58 6.68 -7.38
C ARG A 19 9.98 7.64 -8.49
N GLN A 20 9.28 7.55 -9.60
CA GLN A 20 9.46 8.44 -10.76
C GLN A 20 8.09 8.91 -11.23
N PRO A 21 7.59 10.03 -10.68
CA PRO A 21 6.32 10.59 -11.10
C PRO A 21 6.39 11.06 -12.55
N LEU A 22 5.33 10.80 -13.30
CA LEU A 22 5.16 11.24 -14.67
C LEU A 22 3.88 12.05 -14.79
N SER A 23 3.94 13.18 -15.48
CA SER A 23 2.77 13.94 -15.86
C SER A 23 1.88 13.16 -16.83
N SER A 24 0.62 13.55 -16.99
CA SER A 24 -0.30 12.91 -17.93
C SER A 24 0.26 12.92 -19.37
N ARG A 25 0.87 14.04 -19.79
CA ARG A 25 1.46 14.18 -21.13
C ARG A 25 2.62 13.20 -21.36
N GLU A 26 3.49 13.02 -20.36
CA GLU A 26 4.60 12.05 -20.47
C GLU A 26 4.07 10.61 -20.52
N ARG A 27 3.01 10.29 -19.79
CA ARG A 27 2.39 8.95 -19.79
C ARG A 27 1.70 8.63 -21.12
N ASP A 28 1.12 9.64 -21.80
CA ASP A 28 0.46 9.45 -23.09
C ASP A 28 1.43 8.96 -24.16
N GLY A 29 2.70 9.39 -24.10
CA GLY A 29 3.77 8.93 -24.99
C GLY A 29 4.41 7.60 -24.59
N ARG A 30 4.01 6.99 -23.48
CA ARG A 30 4.68 5.83 -22.86
C ARG A 30 3.73 4.72 -22.45
N LYS A 31 2.66 4.50 -23.22
CA LYS A 31 1.68 3.45 -22.95
C LYS A 31 2.26 2.06 -23.12
N GLY A 32 1.94 1.14 -22.19
CA GLY A 32 2.48 -0.21 -22.18
C GLY A 32 1.73 -1.15 -21.26
N GLY A 33 2.40 -2.20 -20.74
CA GLY A 33 1.79 -3.28 -19.95
C GLY A 33 2.08 -3.22 -18.45
N TYR A 34 2.94 -2.30 -17.99
CA TYR A 34 3.29 -2.25 -16.56
C TYR A 34 2.41 -1.28 -15.79
N PRO A 35 1.75 -1.69 -14.69
CA PRO A 35 0.87 -0.82 -13.93
C PRO A 35 1.63 0.36 -13.32
N TYR A 36 1.04 1.55 -13.41
CA TYR A 36 1.50 2.77 -12.78
C TYR A 36 0.56 3.14 -11.64
N TYR A 37 1.05 3.06 -10.41
CA TYR A 37 0.26 3.26 -9.21
C TYR A 37 0.26 4.70 -8.73
N GLY A 38 -0.91 5.13 -8.26
CA GLY A 38 -1.15 6.34 -7.47
C GLY A 38 -1.56 6.01 -6.03
N ALA A 39 -2.11 7.00 -5.32
CA ALA A 39 -2.53 6.87 -3.93
C ALA A 39 -3.58 5.76 -3.70
N GLN A 40 -4.45 5.48 -4.66
CA GLN A 40 -5.60 4.59 -4.50
C GLN A 40 -5.61 3.41 -5.49
N GLY A 41 -4.47 3.08 -6.08
CA GLY A 41 -4.34 1.96 -7.01
C GLY A 41 -3.77 2.36 -8.36
N VAL A 42 -4.02 1.52 -9.37
CA VAL A 42 -3.49 1.71 -10.73
C VAL A 42 -4.21 2.89 -11.39
N VAL A 43 -3.43 3.85 -11.87
CA VAL A 43 -3.92 5.05 -12.58
C VAL A 43 -3.60 5.02 -14.07
N ASP A 44 -2.64 4.18 -14.50
CA ASP A 44 -2.23 4.03 -15.89
C ASP A 44 -1.45 2.73 -16.11
N TYR A 45 -1.08 2.44 -17.38
CA TYR A 45 -0.16 1.36 -17.75
C TYR A 45 0.94 1.92 -18.64
N LEU A 46 2.21 1.62 -18.33
CA LEU A 46 3.39 2.20 -18.98
C LEU A 46 4.28 1.14 -19.64
N ASP A 47 5.21 1.61 -20.48
CA ASP A 47 6.14 0.80 -21.26
C ASP A 47 7.34 0.29 -20.43
N ASP A 48 7.56 0.83 -19.23
CA ASP A 48 8.63 0.44 -18.33
C ASP A 48 8.20 0.35 -16.86
N TYR A 49 9.12 -0.08 -16.01
CA TYR A 49 8.91 -0.24 -14.57
C TYR A 49 10.14 0.23 -13.78
N THR A 50 9.95 0.58 -12.50
CA THR A 50 11.02 0.95 -11.56
C THR A 50 11.09 0.05 -10.34
N TYR A 51 10.06 -0.77 -10.13
CA TYR A 51 9.99 -1.76 -9.06
C TYR A 51 9.72 -3.14 -9.63
N GLU A 52 10.34 -4.17 -9.03
CA GLU A 52 10.08 -5.57 -9.32
C GLU A 52 10.07 -6.36 -8.01
N GLY A 53 8.99 -7.11 -7.75
CA GLY A 53 8.80 -7.90 -6.53
C GLY A 53 7.47 -7.60 -5.84
N ASP A 54 7.42 -7.90 -4.53
CA ASP A 54 6.25 -7.69 -3.68
C ASP A 54 6.46 -6.49 -2.76
N TYR A 55 5.55 -5.53 -2.82
CA TYR A 55 5.58 -4.30 -2.05
C TYR A 55 4.20 -3.96 -1.49
N LEU A 56 4.18 -3.12 -0.46
CA LEU A 56 2.99 -2.48 0.04
C LEU A 56 3.03 -1.00 -0.31
N LEU A 57 1.98 -0.52 -0.98
CA LEU A 57 1.81 0.89 -1.31
C LEU A 57 0.86 1.51 -0.30
N VAL A 58 1.27 2.61 0.34
CA VAL A 58 0.47 3.34 1.32
C VAL A 58 0.22 4.75 0.80
N ALA A 59 -1.03 5.19 0.76
CA ALA A 59 -1.40 6.52 0.28
C ALA A 59 -0.61 7.61 1.04
N GLU A 60 0.07 8.50 0.29
CA GLU A 60 0.78 9.65 0.85
C GLU A 60 -0.14 10.85 1.04
N ASP A 61 -1.14 11.02 0.18
CA ASP A 61 -2.07 12.15 0.21
C ASP A 61 -3.48 11.78 -0.27
N GLY A 62 -4.39 12.72 -0.11
CA GLY A 62 -5.76 12.65 -0.59
C GLY A 62 -6.80 12.44 0.51
N GLU A 63 -8.06 12.78 0.18
CA GLU A 63 -9.18 12.75 1.12
C GLU A 63 -9.43 11.35 1.73
N ASN A 64 -9.03 10.30 1.03
CA ASN A 64 -9.20 8.93 1.53
C ASN A 64 -8.40 8.64 2.82
N LEU A 65 -7.34 9.42 3.11
CA LEU A 65 -6.63 9.31 4.40
C LEU A 65 -7.54 9.64 5.61
N ARG A 66 -8.58 10.47 5.40
CA ARG A 66 -9.58 10.81 6.41
C ARG A 66 -10.85 9.99 6.27
N SER A 67 -11.42 9.97 5.06
CA SER A 67 -12.73 9.36 4.82
C SER A 67 -12.71 7.85 4.95
N ARG A 68 -11.58 7.19 4.72
CA ARG A 68 -11.36 5.74 4.81
C ARG A 68 -12.38 4.92 4.01
N LYS A 69 -12.94 5.50 2.94
CA LYS A 69 -13.91 4.84 2.06
C LYS A 69 -13.26 3.73 1.23
N GLN A 70 -11.96 3.84 1.00
CA GLN A 70 -11.15 2.86 0.28
C GLN A 70 -9.95 2.46 1.15
N PRO A 71 -9.33 1.29 0.91
CA PRO A 71 -8.06 0.94 1.54
C PRO A 71 -7.00 2.02 1.30
N ILE A 72 -6.24 2.38 2.34
CA ILE A 72 -5.08 3.29 2.19
C ILE A 72 -3.80 2.53 1.88
N ALA A 73 -3.76 1.22 2.19
CA ALA A 73 -2.63 0.34 1.98
C ALA A 73 -3.01 -0.78 1.01
N ASN A 74 -2.31 -0.86 -0.13
CA ASN A 74 -2.58 -1.77 -1.23
C ASN A 74 -1.34 -2.59 -1.59
N ALA A 75 -1.50 -3.88 -1.87
CA ALA A 75 -0.41 -4.72 -2.35
C ALA A 75 -0.10 -4.40 -3.82
N ALA A 76 1.19 -4.30 -4.17
CA ALA A 76 1.67 -4.25 -5.54
C ALA A 76 2.66 -5.39 -5.76
N ARG A 77 2.54 -6.12 -6.88
CA ARG A 77 3.31 -7.33 -7.17
C ARG A 77 3.83 -7.32 -8.60
N GLY A 78 4.96 -7.98 -8.81
CA GLY A 78 5.58 -8.10 -10.11
C GLY A 78 6.30 -6.81 -10.52
N ARG A 79 6.16 -6.40 -11.79
CA ARG A 79 6.81 -5.20 -12.36
C ARG A 79 5.84 -4.05 -12.44
N PHE A 80 6.20 -2.90 -11.87
CA PHE A 80 5.32 -1.72 -11.82
C PHE A 80 6.10 -0.41 -11.61
N ARG A 81 5.40 0.71 -11.74
CA ARG A 81 5.86 2.05 -11.34
C ARG A 81 4.95 2.67 -10.31
N VAL A 82 5.47 3.63 -9.56
CA VAL A 82 4.72 4.38 -8.55
C VAL A 82 4.99 5.87 -8.71
N ASN A 83 3.94 6.67 -8.58
CA ASN A 83 4.05 8.13 -8.53
C ASN A 83 4.40 8.61 -7.11
N ASN A 84 4.38 9.94 -6.91
CA ASN A 84 4.66 10.58 -5.62
C ASN A 84 3.47 10.64 -4.65
N HIS A 85 2.34 10.00 -4.97
CA HIS A 85 1.14 9.98 -4.13
C HIS A 85 0.99 8.71 -3.28
N ALA A 86 1.97 7.80 -3.36
CA ALA A 86 2.01 6.60 -2.54
C ALA A 86 3.43 6.32 -2.03
N HIS A 87 3.56 5.99 -0.76
CA HIS A 87 4.78 5.42 -0.17
C HIS A 87 4.94 3.97 -0.60
N VAL A 88 6.18 3.53 -0.80
CA VAL A 88 6.53 2.18 -1.22
C VAL A 88 7.28 1.48 -0.11
N ILE A 89 6.69 0.43 0.44
CA ILE A 89 7.22 -0.34 1.57
C ILE A 89 7.64 -1.72 1.09
N ALA A 90 8.90 -2.07 1.33
CA ALA A 90 9.41 -3.43 1.17
C ALA A 90 9.34 -4.22 2.49
N ALA A 91 9.21 -5.54 2.37
CA ALA A 91 9.25 -6.45 3.51
C ALA A 91 10.64 -6.46 4.18
N THR A 92 10.64 -6.72 5.48
CA THR A 92 11.82 -7.05 6.24
C THR A 92 11.61 -8.40 6.95
N LYS A 93 12.66 -8.93 7.58
CA LYS A 93 12.54 -10.14 8.42
C LYS A 93 11.65 -9.94 9.67
N ARG A 94 11.19 -8.72 9.95
CA ARG A 94 10.43 -8.34 11.15
C ARG A 94 8.98 -8.02 10.86
N CYS A 95 8.59 -7.85 9.58
CA CYS A 95 7.26 -7.40 9.20
C CYS A 95 6.76 -8.12 7.94
N ASN A 96 5.63 -8.80 8.07
CA ASN A 96 4.90 -9.38 6.93
C ASN A 96 4.03 -8.31 6.27
N LEU A 97 4.19 -8.09 4.95
CA LEU A 97 3.46 -7.05 4.22
C LEU A 97 1.95 -7.27 4.17
N THR A 98 1.49 -8.53 4.09
CA THR A 98 0.05 -8.84 4.09
C THR A 98 -0.56 -8.52 5.46
N TYR A 99 0.10 -8.90 6.54
CA TYR A 99 -0.30 -8.52 7.89
C TYR A 99 -0.35 -6.99 8.03
N LEU A 100 0.74 -6.29 7.65
CA LEU A 100 0.84 -4.84 7.74
C LEU A 100 -0.25 -4.13 6.93
N ARG A 101 -0.58 -4.62 5.74
CA ARG A 101 -1.67 -4.09 4.91
C ARG A 101 -3.00 -4.09 5.65
N HIS A 102 -3.35 -5.21 6.27
CA HIS A 102 -4.59 -5.31 7.04
C HIS A 102 -4.56 -4.43 8.28
N LEU A 103 -3.43 -4.38 9.00
CA LEU A 103 -3.26 -3.52 10.17
C LEU A 103 -3.47 -2.05 9.81
N LEU A 104 -2.77 -1.52 8.80
CA LEU A 104 -2.89 -0.11 8.38
C LEU A 104 -4.30 0.23 7.86
N ASN A 105 -4.98 -0.73 7.23
CA ASN A 105 -6.33 -0.54 6.76
C ASN A 105 -7.38 -0.59 7.88
N SER A 106 -7.07 -1.18 9.02
CA SER A 106 -8.00 -1.30 10.17
C SER A 106 -7.77 -0.26 11.27
N MET A 107 -6.52 0.21 11.46
CA MET A 107 -6.19 1.13 12.55
C MET A 107 -6.58 2.58 12.24
N ASP A 108 -6.82 3.37 13.28
CA ASP A 108 -6.95 4.82 13.16
C ASP A 108 -5.57 5.46 12.97
N ILE A 109 -5.40 6.20 11.88
CA ILE A 109 -4.17 6.92 11.55
C ILE A 109 -4.33 8.44 11.65
N SER A 110 -5.46 8.95 12.14
CA SER A 110 -5.81 10.38 12.14
C SER A 110 -4.75 11.25 12.80
N ALA A 111 -4.12 10.75 13.87
CA ALA A 111 -3.04 11.44 14.58
C ALA A 111 -1.75 11.65 13.74
N TYR A 112 -1.60 10.92 12.65
CA TYR A 112 -0.42 10.97 11.76
C TYR A 112 -0.70 11.72 10.46
N VAL A 113 -1.97 12.06 10.20
CA VAL A 113 -2.39 12.77 8.98
C VAL A 113 -2.46 14.27 9.26
N THR A 114 -1.72 15.04 8.47
CA THR A 114 -1.68 16.51 8.52
C THR A 114 -2.41 17.13 7.33
N GLY A 115 -2.50 18.47 7.30
CA GLY A 115 -3.09 19.23 6.18
C GLY A 115 -4.61 19.36 6.27
N SER A 116 -5.12 20.57 6.45
CA SER A 116 -6.56 20.83 6.59
C SER A 116 -7.33 20.66 5.28
N THR A 117 -6.81 21.21 4.20
CA THR A 117 -7.45 21.16 2.87
C THR A 117 -7.09 19.89 2.10
N GLN A 118 -5.82 19.50 2.13
CA GLN A 118 -5.34 18.28 1.49
C GLN A 118 -4.69 17.39 2.56
N PRO A 119 -5.35 16.32 2.97
CA PRO A 119 -4.79 15.36 3.93
C PRO A 119 -3.50 14.75 3.42
N LYS A 120 -2.48 14.70 4.28
CA LYS A 120 -1.16 14.18 3.94
C LYS A 120 -0.61 13.31 5.07
N LEU A 121 -0.14 12.11 4.71
CA LEU A 121 0.66 11.23 5.54
C LEU A 121 2.12 11.36 5.06
N SER A 122 2.91 12.17 5.74
CA SER A 122 4.32 12.37 5.34
C SER A 122 5.16 11.13 5.62
N GLN A 123 6.30 11.01 4.95
CA GLN A 123 7.28 9.95 5.21
C GLN A 123 7.67 9.88 6.69
N THR A 124 7.93 11.03 7.30
CA THR A 124 8.27 11.13 8.73
C THR A 124 7.11 10.63 9.61
N SER A 125 5.87 11.03 9.31
CA SER A 125 4.69 10.57 10.05
C SER A 125 4.49 9.06 9.91
N LEU A 126 4.66 8.53 8.70
CA LEU A 126 4.57 7.09 8.44
C LEU A 126 5.62 6.29 9.22
N LEU A 127 6.89 6.71 9.19
CA LEU A 127 7.98 6.03 9.89
C LEU A 127 7.85 6.09 11.42
N ASN A 128 7.32 7.19 11.95
CA ASN A 128 7.10 7.39 13.39
C ASN A 128 5.79 6.76 13.90
N MET A 129 4.94 6.24 13.00
CA MET A 129 3.67 5.62 13.36
C MET A 129 3.89 4.45 14.31
N LYS A 130 3.20 4.47 15.47
CA LYS A 130 3.26 3.39 16.44
C LYS A 130 2.28 2.30 16.06
N VAL A 131 2.81 1.09 15.93
CA VAL A 131 2.03 -0.10 15.58
C VAL A 131 2.27 -1.21 16.60
N GLU A 132 1.24 -1.98 16.88
CA GLU A 132 1.34 -3.19 17.70
C GLU A 132 1.60 -4.38 16.79
N LEU A 133 2.81 -4.96 16.90
CA LEU A 133 3.18 -6.12 16.11
C LEU A 133 3.42 -7.35 17.00
N PRO A 134 2.81 -8.48 16.69
CA PRO A 134 3.20 -9.77 17.24
C PRO A 134 4.52 -10.24 16.62
N GLU A 135 5.09 -11.32 17.15
CA GLU A 135 6.24 -11.98 16.54
C GLU A 135 5.92 -12.42 15.10
N ILE A 136 6.97 -12.52 14.25
CA ILE A 136 6.81 -12.74 12.80
C ILE A 136 6.00 -14.01 12.48
N ASP A 137 6.20 -15.10 13.19
CA ASP A 137 5.45 -16.36 12.98
C ASP A 137 3.94 -16.17 13.17
N LYS A 138 3.54 -15.29 14.11
CA LYS A 138 2.12 -14.95 14.30
C LYS A 138 1.61 -14.01 13.21
N GLN A 139 2.44 -13.05 12.77
CA GLN A 139 2.09 -12.21 11.62
C GLN A 139 1.83 -13.09 10.40
N ASP A 140 2.69 -14.08 10.13
CA ASP A 140 2.58 -14.99 9.00
C ASP A 140 1.31 -15.86 9.11
N ALA A 141 1.01 -16.39 10.28
CA ALA A 141 -0.20 -17.18 10.51
C ALA A 141 -1.48 -16.33 10.31
N ILE A 142 -1.51 -15.10 10.83
CA ILE A 142 -2.63 -14.18 10.65
C ILE A 142 -2.75 -13.78 9.17
N ALA A 143 -1.63 -13.47 8.51
CA ALA A 143 -1.60 -13.10 7.10
C ALA A 143 -2.12 -14.23 6.20
N ALA A 144 -1.73 -15.48 6.47
CA ALA A 144 -2.22 -16.64 5.74
C ALA A 144 -3.74 -16.82 5.89
N PHE A 145 -4.26 -16.64 7.10
CA PHE A 145 -5.71 -16.68 7.35
C PHE A 145 -6.46 -15.57 6.60
N LEU A 146 -5.98 -14.32 6.70
CA LEU A 146 -6.59 -13.18 6.03
C LEU A 146 -6.51 -13.28 4.50
N HIS A 147 -5.45 -13.89 3.96
CA HIS A 147 -5.30 -14.11 2.53
C HIS A 147 -6.44 -14.98 1.95
N CYS A 148 -6.99 -15.91 2.71
CA CYS A 148 -8.14 -16.70 2.27
C CYS A 148 -9.38 -15.82 2.02
N PHE A 149 -9.60 -14.80 2.85
CA PHE A 149 -10.69 -13.83 2.64
C PHE A 149 -10.41 -12.91 1.46
N ASP A 150 -9.18 -12.41 1.31
CA ASP A 150 -8.80 -11.62 0.14
C ASP A 150 -9.05 -12.36 -1.16
N ALA A 151 -8.63 -13.64 -1.22
CA ALA A 151 -8.86 -14.49 -2.38
C ALA A 151 -10.36 -14.69 -2.67
N LYS A 152 -11.17 -14.86 -1.61
CA LYS A 152 -12.62 -14.98 -1.75
C LYS A 152 -13.26 -13.69 -2.26
N VAL A 153 -12.85 -12.54 -1.73
CA VAL A 153 -13.34 -11.23 -2.17
C VAL A 153 -12.99 -11.01 -3.64
N ALA A 154 -11.74 -11.29 -4.04
CA ALA A 154 -11.28 -11.16 -5.42
C ALA A 154 -12.07 -12.09 -6.37
N ALA A 155 -12.29 -13.34 -5.98
CA ALA A 155 -13.08 -14.31 -6.75
C ALA A 155 -14.53 -13.86 -6.93
N ASN A 156 -15.17 -13.36 -5.86
CA ASN A 156 -16.53 -12.83 -5.91
C ASN A 156 -16.64 -11.58 -6.80
N ALA A 157 -15.67 -10.65 -6.71
CA ALA A 157 -15.63 -9.47 -7.56
C ALA A 157 -15.52 -9.84 -9.05
N LYS A 158 -14.67 -10.82 -9.37
CA LYS A 158 -14.53 -11.34 -10.74
C LYS A 158 -15.83 -12.01 -11.23
N LEU A 159 -16.47 -12.82 -10.38
CA LEU A 159 -17.74 -13.47 -10.72
C LEU A 159 -18.83 -12.43 -10.98
N ASN A 160 -18.96 -11.43 -10.10
CA ASN A 160 -19.94 -10.34 -10.30
C ASN A 160 -19.69 -9.55 -11.58
N GLY A 161 -18.42 -9.34 -11.96
CA GLY A 161 -18.08 -8.72 -13.26
C GLY A 161 -18.55 -9.54 -14.45
N TYR A 162 -18.50 -10.87 -14.39
CA TYR A 162 -19.04 -11.74 -15.45
C TYR A 162 -20.57 -11.78 -15.51
N LEU A 163 -21.24 -11.63 -14.36
CA LEU A 163 -22.71 -11.65 -14.30
C LEU A 163 -23.33 -10.32 -14.70
N ALA A 164 -22.55 -9.23 -14.72
CA ALA A 164 -23.00 -7.89 -15.11
C ALA A 164 -22.72 -7.55 -16.59
N ALA A 165 -22.00 -8.40 -17.31
CA ALA A 165 -21.67 -8.27 -18.74
C ALA A 165 -22.65 -9.02 -19.62
#